data_3f0c2757a1f8bc868d5af8b0fca75e3d
#
_entry.id   3f0c2757a1f8bc868d5af8b0fca75e3d
#
_cell.length_a   1.000
_cell.length_b   1.000
_cell.length_c   1.000
_cell.angle_alpha   90.00
_cell.angle_beta   90.00
_cell.angle_gamma   90.00
#
_symmetry.space_group_name_H-M   'P 1'
#
loop_
_entity.id
_entity.type
_entity.pdbx_description
1 polymer ?
#
loop_
_entity_poly.entity_id
_entity_poly.type
_entity_poly.pdbx_seq_one_letter_code
_entity_poly.pdbx_strand_id
1 'polypeptide(L)'
;MNLAPRQHDILNLARERGYVSIDELAQAFAVTPQTIRRDINQLAEHGLLRRTHGGAACEASSIQNTAYGMRAGQIREEKQRIAEAVAAQIPDHASLFINIGTTTEAIARELQNHRGLKIITNNLHVAAQLSAKADFEVLVAGGTVRSDGGIVGQAAVDFIQQFKVDYAIVGISGIDEDGSLLDFDYQEVRVSQAIIDNARQVFLAADSSKFGRNAVVRLGSIALVDRVFTDSAPSAAITRLLHSHKVQLDLV
;
A
#
# COMPACT_ATOMS: atom_id res chain seq x y z
N MET A 1 -32.50 -11.44 9.10
CA MET A 1 -32.37 -10.29 8.19
C MET A 1 -32.32 -10.83 6.76
N ASN A 2 -33.15 -10.33 5.88
CA ASN A 2 -33.25 -10.87 4.52
C ASN A 2 -32.54 -9.90 3.58
N LEU A 3 -31.29 -10.19 3.28
CA LEU A 3 -30.51 -9.43 2.29
C LEU A 3 -31.00 -9.80 0.89
N ALA A 4 -31.06 -8.83 -0.03
CA ALA A 4 -31.30 -9.13 -1.43
C ALA A 4 -30.16 -10.00 -2.01
N PRO A 5 -30.40 -10.85 -3.02
CA PRO A 5 -29.37 -11.71 -3.61
C PRO A 5 -28.09 -10.92 -3.98
N ARG A 6 -28.24 -9.78 -4.67
CA ARG A 6 -27.11 -8.91 -5.02
C ARG A 6 -26.33 -8.38 -3.81
N GLN A 7 -27.00 -8.05 -2.72
CA GLN A 7 -26.36 -7.62 -1.47
C GLN A 7 -25.53 -8.75 -0.83
N HIS A 8 -26.02 -9.99 -0.91
CA HIS A 8 -25.27 -11.18 -0.50
C HIS A 8 -23.99 -11.34 -1.34
N ASP A 9 -24.11 -11.19 -2.65
CA ASP A 9 -22.98 -11.32 -3.56
C ASP A 9 -21.95 -10.20 -3.34
N ILE A 10 -22.41 -8.95 -3.16
CA ILE A 10 -21.54 -7.81 -2.80
C ILE A 10 -20.80 -8.10 -1.49
N LEU A 11 -21.50 -8.60 -0.46
CA LEU A 11 -20.89 -8.92 0.83
C LEU A 11 -19.86 -10.06 0.71
N ASN A 12 -20.14 -11.10 -0.08
CA ASN A 12 -19.22 -12.20 -0.31
C ASN A 12 -17.98 -11.72 -1.07
N LEU A 13 -18.16 -10.93 -2.14
CA LEU A 13 -17.04 -10.32 -2.87
C LEU A 13 -16.19 -9.41 -1.96
N ALA A 14 -16.84 -8.62 -1.11
CA ALA A 14 -16.13 -7.78 -0.16
C ALA A 14 -15.37 -8.59 0.91
N ARG A 15 -15.89 -9.72 1.36
CA ARG A 15 -15.21 -10.65 2.26
C ARG A 15 -14.01 -11.33 1.61
N GLU A 16 -14.16 -11.77 0.37
CA GLU A 16 -13.10 -12.42 -0.39
C GLU A 16 -11.97 -11.44 -0.76
N ARG A 17 -12.33 -10.22 -1.17
CA ARG A 17 -11.40 -9.23 -1.73
C ARG A 17 -10.92 -8.19 -0.72
N GLY A 18 -11.57 -8.12 0.45
CA GLY A 18 -11.33 -7.07 1.47
C GLY A 18 -11.94 -5.71 1.12
N TYR A 19 -12.00 -5.38 -0.16
CA TYR A 19 -12.54 -4.15 -0.74
C TYR A 19 -13.27 -4.45 -2.07
N VAL A 20 -14.31 -3.67 -2.38
CA VAL A 20 -15.03 -3.68 -3.66
C VAL A 20 -15.30 -2.25 -4.11
N SER A 21 -15.01 -1.94 -5.37
CA SER A 21 -15.30 -0.62 -5.93
C SER A 21 -16.75 -0.54 -6.44
N ILE A 22 -17.34 0.66 -6.40
CA ILE A 22 -18.69 0.89 -6.92
C ILE A 22 -18.75 0.61 -8.42
N ASP A 23 -17.73 1.02 -9.16
CA ASP A 23 -17.73 0.93 -10.62
C ASP A 23 -17.53 -0.51 -11.10
N GLU A 24 -16.63 -1.29 -10.47
CA GLU A 24 -16.48 -2.73 -10.72
C GLU A 24 -17.77 -3.51 -10.42
N LEU A 25 -18.42 -3.22 -9.28
CA LEU A 25 -19.68 -3.84 -8.92
C LEU A 25 -20.80 -3.46 -9.89
N ALA A 26 -20.87 -2.20 -10.31
CA ALA A 26 -21.85 -1.72 -11.29
C ALA A 26 -21.70 -2.46 -12.62
N GLN A 27 -20.47 -2.65 -13.06
CA GLN A 27 -20.16 -3.41 -14.28
C GLN A 27 -20.46 -4.90 -14.11
N ALA A 28 -20.00 -5.53 -13.01
CA ALA A 28 -20.18 -6.95 -12.76
C ALA A 28 -21.67 -7.36 -12.63
N PHE A 29 -22.50 -6.51 -12.00
CA PHE A 29 -23.93 -6.76 -11.84
C PHE A 29 -24.80 -6.12 -12.92
N ALA A 30 -24.22 -5.45 -13.93
CA ALA A 30 -24.92 -4.75 -14.99
C ALA A 30 -26.00 -3.77 -14.48
N VAL A 31 -25.66 -2.99 -13.45
CA VAL A 31 -26.53 -1.97 -12.84
C VAL A 31 -25.81 -0.62 -12.77
N THR A 32 -26.56 0.45 -12.45
CA THR A 32 -25.95 1.76 -12.31
C THR A 32 -25.08 1.88 -11.05
N PRO A 33 -24.04 2.72 -11.02
CA PRO A 33 -23.28 3.04 -9.82
C PRO A 33 -24.14 3.51 -8.66
N GLN A 34 -25.23 4.21 -8.95
CA GLN A 34 -26.20 4.68 -7.93
C GLN A 34 -26.92 3.51 -7.25
N THR A 35 -27.23 2.45 -7.99
CA THR A 35 -27.84 1.22 -7.43
C THR A 35 -26.86 0.55 -6.46
N ILE A 36 -25.59 0.43 -6.85
CA ILE A 36 -24.54 -0.14 -5.97
C ILE A 36 -24.33 0.73 -4.72
N ARG A 37 -24.30 2.06 -4.86
CA ARG A 37 -24.22 2.95 -3.69
C ARG A 37 -25.34 2.73 -2.69
N ARG A 38 -26.55 2.49 -3.19
CA ARG A 38 -27.70 2.19 -2.33
C ARG A 38 -27.55 0.87 -1.60
N ASP A 39 -27.12 -0.19 -2.30
CA ASP A 39 -26.87 -1.50 -1.68
C ASP A 39 -25.76 -1.42 -0.62
N ILE A 40 -24.65 -0.76 -0.93
CA ILE A 40 -23.54 -0.53 0.00
C ILE A 40 -23.99 0.26 1.23
N ASN A 41 -24.83 1.31 1.05
CA ASN A 41 -25.35 2.08 2.17
C ASN A 41 -26.20 1.21 3.10
N GLN A 42 -27.08 0.39 2.56
CA GLN A 42 -27.89 -0.53 3.35
C GLN A 42 -27.05 -1.55 4.11
N LEU A 43 -26.02 -2.12 3.46
CA LEU A 43 -25.09 -3.05 4.11
C LEU A 43 -24.27 -2.37 5.22
N ALA A 44 -23.87 -1.12 5.00
CA ALA A 44 -23.13 -0.32 5.98
C ALA A 44 -24.00 0.10 7.18
N GLU A 45 -25.26 0.49 6.95
CA GLU A 45 -26.22 0.78 8.03
C GLU A 45 -26.46 -0.42 8.96
N HIS A 46 -26.28 -1.62 8.43
CA HIS A 46 -26.37 -2.86 9.20
C HIS A 46 -25.03 -3.35 9.77
N GLY A 47 -23.96 -2.56 9.64
CA GLY A 47 -22.63 -2.92 10.15
C GLY A 47 -21.94 -4.08 9.40
N LEU A 48 -22.44 -4.45 8.22
CA LEU A 48 -21.88 -5.57 7.43
C LEU A 48 -20.73 -5.15 6.52
N LEU A 49 -20.70 -3.88 6.13
CA LEU A 49 -19.63 -3.26 5.34
C LEU A 49 -19.30 -1.88 5.91
N ARG A 50 -18.07 -1.43 5.71
CA ARG A 50 -17.64 -0.07 5.94
C ARG A 50 -17.56 0.67 4.60
N ARG A 51 -18.16 1.84 4.51
CA ARG A 51 -18.02 2.71 3.33
C ARG A 51 -16.62 3.28 3.26
N THR A 52 -16.07 3.29 2.05
CA THR A 52 -14.79 3.92 1.71
C THR A 52 -15.00 4.86 0.52
N HIS A 53 -13.99 5.67 0.21
CA HIS A 53 -14.05 6.50 -0.99
C HIS A 53 -14.08 5.59 -2.25
N GLY A 54 -15.13 5.71 -3.06
CA GLY A 54 -15.30 4.91 -4.28
C GLY A 54 -15.79 3.48 -4.11
N GLY A 55 -16.05 2.99 -2.87
CA GLY A 55 -16.45 1.61 -2.67
C GLY A 55 -16.87 1.24 -1.26
N ALA A 56 -16.71 -0.03 -0.92
CA ALA A 56 -16.93 -0.56 0.41
C ALA A 56 -15.89 -1.62 0.77
N ALA A 57 -15.53 -1.69 2.04
CA ALA A 57 -14.72 -2.75 2.61
C ALA A 57 -15.55 -3.57 3.60
N CYS A 58 -15.28 -4.87 3.68
CA CYS A 58 -15.74 -5.64 4.83
C CYS A 58 -15.08 -5.08 6.09
N GLU A 59 -15.71 -5.23 7.27
CA GLU A 59 -14.92 -5.07 8.51
C GLU A 59 -13.79 -6.09 8.44
N ALA A 60 -12.64 -5.62 8.02
CA ALA A 60 -11.50 -6.48 7.82
C ALA A 60 -11.09 -7.02 9.19
N SER A 61 -11.02 -8.32 9.30
CA SER A 61 -10.29 -8.93 10.41
C SER A 61 -8.93 -8.23 10.52
N SER A 62 -8.64 -7.65 11.67
CA SER A 62 -7.34 -6.99 11.90
C SER A 62 -6.15 -7.98 11.81
N ILE A 63 -6.43 -9.27 11.67
CA ILE A 63 -5.43 -10.34 11.60
C ILE A 63 -5.36 -11.04 10.23
N GLN A 64 -6.25 -10.73 9.28
CA GLN A 64 -6.23 -11.35 7.94
C GLN A 64 -5.96 -10.30 6.86
N ASN A 65 -4.86 -10.46 6.14
CA ASN A 65 -4.55 -9.65 4.96
C ASN A 65 -5.20 -10.25 3.70
N THR A 66 -5.55 -9.39 2.76
CA THR A 66 -5.97 -9.82 1.41
C THR A 66 -4.81 -10.52 0.71
N ALA A 67 -5.07 -11.66 0.06
CA ALA A 67 -4.05 -12.43 -0.64
C ALA A 67 -3.28 -11.58 -1.67
N TYR A 68 -1.98 -11.82 -1.80
CA TYR A 68 -1.10 -11.04 -2.68
C TYR A 68 -1.62 -10.99 -4.14
N GLY A 69 -2.01 -12.13 -4.72
CA GLY A 69 -2.50 -12.19 -6.09
C GLY A 69 -3.73 -11.30 -6.34
N MET A 70 -4.63 -11.21 -5.36
CA MET A 70 -5.78 -10.30 -5.44
C MET A 70 -5.34 -8.83 -5.33
N ARG A 71 -4.41 -8.49 -4.42
CA ARG A 71 -3.88 -7.13 -4.28
C ARG A 71 -3.14 -6.66 -5.54
N ALA A 72 -2.43 -7.55 -6.24
CA ALA A 72 -1.71 -7.24 -7.48
C ALA A 72 -2.66 -6.86 -8.63
N GLY A 73 -3.86 -7.45 -8.67
CA GLY A 73 -4.88 -7.16 -9.69
C GLY A 73 -5.83 -6.01 -9.36
N GLN A 74 -5.92 -5.61 -8.09
CA GLN A 74 -6.83 -4.56 -7.62
C GLN A 74 -6.22 -3.16 -7.76
N ILE A 75 -7.08 -2.15 -8.07
CA ILE A 75 -6.72 -0.72 -8.04
C ILE A 75 -5.45 -0.48 -8.88
N ARG A 76 -5.42 -1.07 -10.10
CA ARG A 76 -4.22 -1.10 -10.93
C ARG A 76 -3.90 0.28 -11.51
N GLU A 77 -4.91 1.02 -11.92
CA GLU A 77 -4.75 2.36 -12.50
C GLU A 77 -4.27 3.38 -11.46
N GLU A 78 -4.83 3.34 -10.25
CA GLU A 78 -4.44 4.20 -9.15
C GLU A 78 -2.99 3.93 -8.73
N LYS A 79 -2.61 2.66 -8.60
CA LYS A 79 -1.22 2.29 -8.29
C LYS A 79 -0.25 2.72 -9.39
N GLN A 80 -0.69 2.69 -10.64
CA GLN A 80 0.12 3.15 -11.77
C GLN A 80 0.37 4.66 -11.68
N ARG A 81 -0.68 5.48 -11.43
CA ARG A 81 -0.52 6.94 -11.24
C ARG A 81 0.37 7.27 -10.05
N ILE A 82 0.18 6.57 -8.92
CA ILE A 82 1.06 6.71 -7.76
C ILE A 82 2.51 6.36 -8.13
N ALA A 83 2.72 5.29 -8.90
CA ALA A 83 4.05 4.84 -9.30
C ALA A 83 4.77 5.87 -10.17
N GLU A 84 4.09 6.43 -11.16
CA GLU A 84 4.61 7.49 -12.03
C GLU A 84 5.01 8.73 -11.22
N ALA A 85 4.13 9.16 -10.28
CA ALA A 85 4.39 10.32 -9.45
C ALA A 85 5.57 10.13 -8.50
N VAL A 86 5.69 8.95 -7.86
CA VAL A 86 6.84 8.62 -7.00
C VAL A 86 8.12 8.57 -7.81
N ALA A 87 8.13 7.85 -8.93
CA ALA A 87 9.30 7.73 -9.79
C ALA A 87 9.79 9.12 -10.27
N ALA A 88 8.90 10.01 -10.64
CA ALA A 88 9.25 11.39 -11.06
C ALA A 88 9.97 12.21 -9.97
N GLN A 89 9.93 11.80 -8.71
CA GLN A 89 10.65 12.48 -7.62
C GLN A 89 12.03 11.89 -7.33
N ILE A 90 12.37 10.78 -7.95
CA ILE A 90 13.65 10.11 -7.73
C ILE A 90 14.63 10.60 -8.79
N PRO A 91 15.80 11.17 -8.42
CA PRO A 91 16.82 11.52 -9.39
C PRO A 91 17.59 10.29 -9.87
N ASP A 92 18.21 10.39 -11.05
CA ASP A 92 19.21 9.44 -11.48
C ASP A 92 20.37 9.36 -10.47
N HIS A 93 21.01 8.19 -10.37
CA HIS A 93 22.12 7.91 -9.46
C HIS A 93 21.78 7.98 -7.96
N ALA A 94 20.49 7.90 -7.60
CA ALA A 94 20.07 7.85 -6.20
C ALA A 94 20.22 6.46 -5.60
N SER A 95 20.32 6.41 -4.27
CA SER A 95 20.25 5.18 -3.48
C SER A 95 18.86 5.03 -2.85
N LEU A 96 18.28 3.83 -2.96
CA LEU A 96 16.89 3.57 -2.59
C LEU A 96 16.73 2.35 -1.71
N PHE A 97 15.87 2.44 -0.69
CA PHE A 97 15.16 1.27 -0.15
C PHE A 97 13.80 1.14 -0.83
N ILE A 98 13.41 -0.09 -1.17
CA ILE A 98 12.06 -0.42 -1.66
C ILE A 98 11.55 -1.61 -0.86
N ASN A 99 10.46 -1.44 -0.08
CA ASN A 99 9.89 -2.49 0.73
C ASN A 99 8.90 -3.40 -0.04
N ILE A 100 8.26 -4.32 0.68
CA ILE A 100 7.27 -5.26 0.16
C ILE A 100 5.97 -4.53 -0.17
N GLY A 101 5.36 -4.82 -1.33
CA GLY A 101 4.04 -4.33 -1.67
C GLY A 101 3.76 -4.25 -3.17
N THR A 102 2.52 -4.42 -3.56
CA THR A 102 2.13 -4.35 -4.98
C THR A 102 2.22 -2.94 -5.56
N THR A 103 2.11 -1.90 -4.73
CA THR A 103 2.32 -0.50 -5.14
C THR A 103 3.81 -0.21 -5.32
N THR A 104 4.66 -0.69 -4.41
CA THR A 104 6.12 -0.54 -4.52
C THR A 104 6.68 -1.31 -5.72
N GLU A 105 6.08 -2.44 -6.09
CA GLU A 105 6.39 -3.17 -7.33
C GLU A 105 5.97 -2.40 -8.59
N ALA A 106 4.85 -1.66 -8.54
CA ALA A 106 4.47 -0.76 -9.62
C ALA A 106 5.51 0.37 -9.78
N ILE A 107 5.96 0.96 -8.67
CA ILE A 107 7.01 1.98 -8.67
C ILE A 107 8.32 1.42 -9.25
N ALA A 108 8.69 0.21 -8.88
CA ALA A 108 9.89 -0.44 -9.43
C ALA A 108 9.84 -0.55 -10.98
N ARG A 109 8.67 -0.77 -11.57
CA ARG A 109 8.52 -0.76 -13.04
C ARG A 109 8.83 0.61 -13.64
N GLU A 110 8.34 1.68 -13.03
CA GLU A 110 8.59 3.05 -13.52
C GLU A 110 10.05 3.47 -13.35
N LEU A 111 10.71 3.02 -12.29
CA LEU A 111 12.13 3.28 -12.04
C LEU A 111 13.06 2.70 -13.11
N GLN A 112 12.61 1.76 -13.94
CA GLN A 112 13.39 1.26 -15.08
C GLN A 112 13.77 2.36 -16.10
N ASN A 113 13.08 3.49 -16.09
CA ASN A 113 13.39 4.64 -16.93
C ASN A 113 14.55 5.48 -16.40
N HIS A 114 15.04 5.25 -15.16
CA HIS A 114 16.15 5.96 -14.52
C HIS A 114 17.51 5.35 -14.90
N ARG A 115 18.59 6.02 -14.46
CA ARG A 115 19.97 5.60 -14.68
C ARG A 115 20.74 5.51 -13.36
N GLY A 116 21.61 4.49 -13.28
CA GLY A 116 22.60 4.37 -12.23
C GLY A 116 22.06 4.27 -10.80
N LEU A 117 20.86 3.74 -10.61
CA LEU A 117 20.27 3.60 -9.27
C LEU A 117 20.96 2.47 -8.48
N LYS A 118 21.12 2.71 -7.17
CA LYS A 118 21.46 1.67 -6.20
C LYS A 118 20.24 1.32 -5.37
N ILE A 119 19.75 0.10 -5.50
CA ILE A 119 18.51 -0.38 -4.88
C ILE A 119 18.83 -1.43 -3.83
N ILE A 120 18.33 -1.23 -2.61
CA ILE A 120 18.33 -2.21 -1.53
C ILE A 120 16.89 -2.61 -1.27
N THR A 121 16.57 -3.90 -1.33
CA THR A 121 15.19 -4.35 -1.20
C THR A 121 15.06 -5.66 -0.42
N ASN A 122 13.95 -5.82 0.25
CA ASN A 122 13.47 -7.07 0.84
C ASN A 122 12.29 -7.68 0.04
N ASN A 123 12.14 -7.28 -1.24
CA ASN A 123 11.09 -7.75 -2.15
C ASN A 123 11.70 -8.44 -3.36
N LEU A 124 11.48 -9.75 -3.51
CA LEU A 124 12.01 -10.54 -4.62
C LEU A 124 11.47 -10.10 -5.98
N HIS A 125 10.22 -9.62 -6.04
CA HIS A 125 9.64 -9.12 -7.29
C HIS A 125 10.31 -7.84 -7.75
N VAL A 126 10.59 -6.91 -6.84
CA VAL A 126 11.36 -5.69 -7.11
C VAL A 126 12.77 -6.05 -7.57
N ALA A 127 13.43 -6.96 -6.87
CA ALA A 127 14.77 -7.41 -7.22
C ALA A 127 14.82 -8.01 -8.63
N ALA A 128 13.89 -8.92 -8.96
CA ALA A 128 13.81 -9.54 -10.28
C ALA A 128 13.55 -8.52 -11.41
N GLN A 129 12.71 -7.51 -11.15
CA GLN A 129 12.40 -6.47 -12.13
C GLN A 129 13.60 -5.55 -12.42
N LEU A 130 14.33 -5.14 -11.38
CA LEU A 130 15.36 -4.11 -11.51
C LEU A 130 16.75 -4.67 -11.79
N SER A 131 17.03 -5.92 -11.41
CA SER A 131 18.33 -6.55 -11.67
C SER A 131 18.63 -6.80 -13.16
N ALA A 132 17.63 -6.79 -14.02
CA ALA A 132 17.82 -6.91 -15.46
C ALA A 132 18.44 -5.65 -16.11
N LYS A 133 18.44 -4.51 -15.39
CA LYS A 133 18.98 -3.25 -15.91
C LYS A 133 20.48 -3.14 -15.59
N ALA A 134 21.30 -3.12 -16.62
CA ALA A 134 22.76 -3.26 -16.51
C ALA A 134 23.47 -2.15 -15.71
N ASP A 135 22.88 -0.95 -15.64
CA ASP A 135 23.43 0.20 -14.94
C ASP A 135 22.87 0.36 -13.50
N PHE A 136 22.07 -0.60 -13.03
CA PHE A 136 21.56 -0.63 -11.67
C PHE A 136 22.37 -1.59 -10.79
N GLU A 137 22.60 -1.19 -9.55
CA GLU A 137 23.10 -2.09 -8.51
C GLU A 137 21.95 -2.49 -7.59
N VAL A 138 21.57 -3.77 -7.59
CA VAL A 138 20.45 -4.29 -6.79
C VAL A 138 20.97 -5.23 -5.71
N LEU A 139 20.76 -4.86 -4.45
CA LEU A 139 21.11 -5.64 -3.27
C LEU A 139 19.83 -6.18 -2.63
N VAL A 140 19.79 -7.48 -2.37
CA VAL A 140 18.63 -8.16 -1.80
C VAL A 140 18.94 -8.58 -0.37
N ALA A 141 18.07 -8.21 0.57
CA ALA A 141 18.19 -8.65 1.95
C ALA A 141 18.08 -10.18 2.04
N GLY A 142 18.85 -10.78 2.93
CA GLY A 142 18.69 -12.19 3.29
C GLY A 142 17.61 -12.37 4.35
N GLY A 143 17.05 -13.57 4.46
CA GLY A 143 16.05 -13.89 5.49
C GLY A 143 15.05 -14.95 5.07
N THR A 144 13.89 -14.98 5.75
CA THR A 144 12.78 -15.88 5.42
C THR A 144 11.93 -15.31 4.31
N VAL A 145 11.77 -16.07 3.23
CA VAL A 145 10.92 -15.69 2.10
C VAL A 145 9.47 -16.07 2.38
N ARG A 146 8.57 -15.12 2.27
CA ARG A 146 7.13 -15.31 2.35
C ARG A 146 6.52 -15.65 1.00
N SER A 147 5.28 -16.14 1.02
CA SER A 147 4.53 -16.49 -0.20
C SER A 147 4.26 -15.31 -1.16
N ASP A 148 4.35 -14.08 -0.67
CA ASP A 148 4.21 -12.86 -1.47
C ASP A 148 5.57 -12.31 -1.99
N GLY A 149 6.63 -13.09 -1.88
CA GLY A 149 7.98 -12.70 -2.31
C GLY A 149 8.70 -11.74 -1.36
N GLY A 150 8.09 -11.40 -0.23
CA GLY A 150 8.72 -10.58 0.80
C GLY A 150 9.74 -11.35 1.63
N ILE A 151 10.85 -10.70 1.97
CA ILE A 151 11.91 -11.25 2.82
C ILE A 151 11.82 -10.58 4.18
N VAL A 152 11.70 -11.38 5.24
CA VAL A 152 11.53 -10.92 6.60
C VAL A 152 12.47 -11.65 7.58
N GLY A 153 12.49 -11.20 8.83
CA GLY A 153 13.28 -11.76 9.90
C GLY A 153 14.47 -10.89 10.28
N GLN A 154 15.18 -11.30 11.35
CA GLN A 154 16.26 -10.49 11.92
C GLN A 154 17.41 -10.28 10.92
N ALA A 155 17.74 -11.28 10.10
CA ALA A 155 18.79 -11.14 9.09
C ALA A 155 18.49 -10.03 8.07
N ALA A 156 17.21 -9.85 7.70
CA ALA A 156 16.81 -8.75 6.82
C ALA A 156 16.96 -7.39 7.52
N VAL A 157 16.59 -7.29 8.80
CA VAL A 157 16.78 -6.06 9.60
C VAL A 157 18.26 -5.72 9.71
N ASP A 158 19.09 -6.69 10.10
CA ASP A 158 20.54 -6.48 10.28
C ASP A 158 21.21 -6.07 8.96
N PHE A 159 20.79 -6.64 7.84
CA PHE A 159 21.29 -6.27 6.52
C PHE A 159 20.94 -4.82 6.16
N ILE A 160 19.68 -4.41 6.34
CA ILE A 160 19.21 -3.04 6.02
C ILE A 160 19.93 -2.01 6.86
N GLN A 161 20.22 -2.29 8.13
CA GLN A 161 20.93 -1.40 9.04
C GLN A 161 22.37 -1.09 8.63
N GLN A 162 22.96 -1.84 7.67
CA GLN A 162 24.30 -1.54 7.15
C GLN A 162 24.31 -0.37 6.16
N PHE A 163 23.16 0.14 5.74
CA PHE A 163 23.05 1.16 4.71
C PHE A 163 22.40 2.43 5.25
N LYS A 164 22.71 3.57 4.65
CA LYS A 164 21.97 4.83 4.79
C LYS A 164 21.72 5.38 3.40
N VAL A 165 20.48 5.33 2.93
CA VAL A 165 20.09 5.67 1.57
C VAL A 165 19.46 7.06 1.47
N ASP A 166 19.34 7.56 0.24
CA ASP A 166 18.72 8.87 -0.02
C ASP A 166 17.19 8.79 0.15
N TYR A 167 16.55 7.72 -0.35
CA TYR A 167 15.10 7.57 -0.32
C TYR A 167 14.67 6.18 0.16
N ALA A 168 13.62 6.12 0.96
CA ALA A 168 12.87 4.90 1.19
C ALA A 168 11.51 5.01 0.51
N ILE A 169 11.16 4.03 -0.30
CA ILE A 169 9.84 3.87 -0.89
C ILE A 169 9.14 2.77 -0.12
N VAL A 170 8.11 3.13 0.65
CA VAL A 170 7.38 2.21 1.53
C VAL A 170 5.90 2.15 1.18
N GLY A 171 5.39 0.93 1.10
CA GLY A 171 3.97 0.64 1.10
C GLY A 171 3.49 0.35 2.52
N ILE A 172 2.18 0.36 2.71
CA ILE A 172 1.53 0.08 4.00
C ILE A 172 0.24 -0.71 3.81
N SER A 173 -0.15 -1.49 4.80
CA SER A 173 -1.40 -2.25 4.76
C SER A 173 -2.61 -1.44 5.23
N GLY A 174 -2.43 -0.51 6.16
CA GLY A 174 -3.50 0.36 6.65
C GLY A 174 -2.98 1.66 7.27
N ILE A 175 -3.81 2.70 7.22
CA ILE A 175 -3.58 4.01 7.86
C ILE A 175 -4.84 4.31 8.67
N ASP A 176 -4.72 4.32 9.99
CA ASP A 176 -5.83 4.61 10.89
C ASP A 176 -6.15 6.11 10.95
N GLU A 177 -7.33 6.48 11.45
CA GLU A 177 -7.76 7.88 11.53
C GLU A 177 -6.91 8.74 12.48
N ASP A 178 -6.21 8.11 13.42
CA ASP A 178 -5.23 8.76 14.32
C ASP A 178 -3.85 8.96 13.66
N GLY A 179 -3.68 8.56 12.40
CA GLY A 179 -2.42 8.61 11.66
C GLY A 179 -1.48 7.45 11.97
N SER A 180 -1.92 6.42 12.67
CA SER A 180 -1.12 5.21 12.86
C SER A 180 -0.96 4.45 11.56
N LEU A 181 0.29 4.12 11.22
CA LEU A 181 0.63 3.21 10.12
C LEU A 181 0.56 1.78 10.62
N LEU A 182 -0.23 0.94 9.94
CA LEU A 182 -0.58 -0.40 10.41
C LEU A 182 -0.24 -1.48 9.38
N ASP A 183 0.15 -2.66 9.87
CA ASP A 183 0.36 -3.85 9.07
C ASP A 183 -0.15 -5.12 9.76
N PHE A 184 -0.17 -6.24 9.03
CA PHE A 184 -0.65 -7.53 9.53
C PHE A 184 0.46 -8.41 10.10
N ASP A 185 1.71 -8.19 9.69
CA ASP A 185 2.86 -9.06 10.02
C ASP A 185 3.91 -8.31 10.82
N TYR A 186 4.18 -8.79 12.03
CA TYR A 186 5.18 -8.20 12.92
C TYR A 186 6.60 -8.22 12.32
N GLN A 187 6.96 -9.29 11.61
CA GLN A 187 8.30 -9.39 11.01
C GLN A 187 8.48 -8.40 9.85
N GLU A 188 7.40 -8.17 9.06
CA GLU A 188 7.39 -7.15 8.01
C GLU A 188 7.55 -5.75 8.60
N VAL A 189 6.82 -5.46 9.69
CA VAL A 189 6.92 -4.18 10.40
C VAL A 189 8.34 -3.91 10.87
N ARG A 190 9.04 -4.90 11.43
CA ARG A 190 10.43 -4.76 11.89
C ARG A 190 11.38 -4.38 10.76
N VAL A 191 11.22 -4.99 9.58
CA VAL A 191 12.02 -4.65 8.39
C VAL A 191 11.67 -3.26 7.88
N SER A 192 10.38 -2.91 7.80
CA SER A 192 9.94 -1.59 7.35
C SER A 192 10.39 -0.47 8.29
N GLN A 193 10.41 -0.70 9.60
CA GLN A 193 10.99 0.25 10.56
C GLN A 193 12.49 0.47 10.29
N ALA A 194 13.26 -0.60 10.09
CA ALA A 194 14.68 -0.47 9.76
C ALA A 194 14.91 0.30 8.45
N ILE A 195 14.06 0.12 7.45
CA ILE A 195 14.08 0.88 6.19
C ILE A 195 13.85 2.37 6.45
N ILE A 196 12.81 2.72 7.21
CA ILE A 196 12.47 4.11 7.53
C ILE A 196 13.59 4.79 8.31
N ASP A 197 14.12 4.14 9.34
CA ASP A 197 15.17 4.68 10.20
C ASP A 197 16.49 4.93 9.44
N ASN A 198 16.69 4.24 8.32
CA ASN A 198 17.92 4.28 7.55
C ASN A 198 17.78 4.97 6.18
N ALA A 199 16.76 5.81 6.00
CA ALA A 199 16.61 6.68 4.84
C ALA A 199 16.74 8.16 5.24
N ARG A 200 17.10 9.02 4.27
CA ARG A 200 17.12 10.48 4.43
C ARG A 200 15.76 11.09 4.15
N GLN A 201 15.02 10.51 3.22
CA GLN A 201 13.64 10.86 2.89
C GLN A 201 12.80 9.59 2.76
N VAL A 202 11.60 9.64 3.31
CA VAL A 202 10.68 8.50 3.32
C VAL A 202 9.42 8.86 2.53
N PHE A 203 9.17 8.13 1.45
CA PHE A 203 8.01 8.25 0.59
C PHE A 203 7.04 7.09 0.88
N LEU A 204 5.85 7.43 1.37
CA LEU A 204 4.75 6.48 1.58
C LEU A 204 3.86 6.46 0.34
N ALA A 205 3.76 5.30 -0.29
CA ALA A 205 2.88 5.06 -1.44
C ALA A 205 1.66 4.25 -1.00
N ALA A 206 0.51 4.90 -0.90
CA ALA A 206 -0.70 4.30 -0.37
C ALA A 206 -1.92 4.70 -1.19
N ASP A 207 -2.58 3.74 -1.85
CA ASP A 207 -3.85 3.99 -2.51
C ASP A 207 -4.97 4.27 -1.48
N SER A 208 -6.06 4.87 -1.94
CA SER A 208 -7.19 5.32 -1.10
C SER A 208 -7.81 4.21 -0.25
N SER A 209 -7.68 2.94 -0.64
CA SER A 209 -8.19 1.80 0.13
C SER A 209 -7.44 1.55 1.45
N LYS A 210 -6.27 2.18 1.63
CA LYS A 210 -5.45 2.03 2.84
C LYS A 210 -5.94 2.90 3.99
N PHE A 211 -6.57 4.02 3.69
CA PHE A 211 -7.08 4.94 4.72
C PHE A 211 -8.29 4.36 5.45
N GLY A 212 -8.20 4.31 6.78
CA GLY A 212 -9.17 3.71 7.68
C GLY A 212 -9.21 2.17 7.62
N ARG A 213 -8.22 1.52 7.05
CA ARG A 213 -8.09 0.06 7.08
C ARG A 213 -7.34 -0.36 8.34
N ASN A 214 -7.94 -1.26 9.12
CA ASN A 214 -7.36 -1.80 10.33
C ASN A 214 -6.35 -2.91 10.03
N ALA A 215 -5.28 -2.95 10.83
CA ALA A 215 -4.37 -4.09 10.95
C ALA A 215 -3.80 -4.11 12.37
N VAL A 216 -3.32 -5.28 12.81
CA VAL A 216 -3.04 -5.53 14.23
C VAL A 216 -1.68 -4.99 14.69
N VAL A 217 -0.72 -4.83 13.77
CA VAL A 217 0.65 -4.45 14.11
C VAL A 217 0.89 -2.98 13.76
N ARG A 218 1.27 -2.19 14.74
CA ARG A 218 1.65 -0.78 14.53
C ARG A 218 3.08 -0.69 14.03
N LEU A 219 3.27 -0.11 12.85
CA LEU A 219 4.58 0.25 12.32
C LEU A 219 5.06 1.56 12.97
N GLY A 220 4.19 2.53 13.10
CA GLY A 220 4.52 3.84 13.66
C GLY A 220 3.43 4.86 13.38
N SER A 221 3.81 6.13 13.36
CA SER A 221 2.93 7.25 13.01
C SER A 221 3.22 7.75 11.59
N ILE A 222 2.23 8.36 10.96
CA ILE A 222 2.37 9.06 9.66
C ILE A 222 3.43 10.19 9.72
N ALA A 223 3.78 10.65 10.91
CA ALA A 223 4.87 11.62 11.12
C ALA A 223 6.27 11.07 10.82
N LEU A 224 6.42 9.75 10.62
CA LEU A 224 7.69 9.10 10.25
C LEU A 224 8.02 9.24 8.75
N VAL A 225 7.09 9.74 7.94
CA VAL A 225 7.29 9.89 6.50
C VAL A 225 7.36 11.37 6.11
N ASP A 226 8.10 11.67 5.05
CA ASP A 226 8.24 13.03 4.54
C ASP A 226 7.17 13.37 3.50
N ARG A 227 6.74 12.36 2.71
CA ARG A 227 5.74 12.53 1.65
C ARG A 227 4.80 11.33 1.58
N VAL A 228 3.53 11.62 1.31
CA VAL A 228 2.49 10.62 1.03
C VAL A 228 1.99 10.82 -0.39
N PHE A 229 2.02 9.75 -1.19
CA PHE A 229 1.46 9.70 -2.53
C PHE A 229 0.20 8.86 -2.51
N THR A 230 -0.91 9.42 -2.98
CA THR A 230 -2.21 8.73 -3.01
C THR A 230 -3.07 9.21 -4.18
N ASP A 231 -3.97 8.34 -4.64
CA ASP A 231 -4.89 8.58 -5.75
C ASP A 231 -6.08 9.48 -5.39
N SER A 232 -6.35 9.65 -4.11
CA SER A 232 -7.52 10.40 -3.64
C SER A 232 -7.26 11.09 -2.31
N ALA A 233 -7.89 12.25 -2.10
CA ALA A 233 -7.72 13.01 -0.88
C ALA A 233 -8.19 12.21 0.35
N PRO A 234 -7.33 12.05 1.38
CA PRO A 234 -7.71 11.39 2.62
C PRO A 234 -8.72 12.25 3.41
N SER A 235 -9.22 11.70 4.52
CA SER A 235 -10.15 12.42 5.40
C SER A 235 -9.56 13.75 5.90
N ALA A 236 -10.42 14.70 6.26
CA ALA A 236 -9.98 15.96 6.84
C ALA A 236 -9.16 15.79 8.14
N ALA A 237 -9.36 14.68 8.87
CA ALA A 237 -8.56 14.35 10.05
C ALA A 237 -7.12 14.00 9.65
N ILE A 238 -6.93 13.09 8.72
CA ILE A 238 -5.61 12.71 8.19
C ILE A 238 -4.92 13.91 7.53
N THR A 239 -5.63 14.72 6.72
CA THR A 239 -5.05 15.91 6.09
C THR A 239 -4.52 16.91 7.13
N ARG A 240 -5.24 17.13 8.23
CA ARG A 240 -4.73 17.95 9.34
C ARG A 240 -3.50 17.37 10.00
N LEU A 241 -3.44 16.05 10.20
CA LEU A 241 -2.26 15.38 10.76
C LEU A 241 -1.04 15.54 9.86
N LEU A 242 -1.19 15.30 8.55
CA LEU A 242 -0.12 15.51 7.58
C LEU A 242 0.43 16.95 7.67
N HIS A 243 -0.46 17.93 7.65
CA HIS A 243 -0.07 19.34 7.76
C HIS A 243 0.63 19.66 9.08
N SER A 244 0.12 19.15 10.23
CA SER A 244 0.72 19.39 11.56
C SER A 244 2.12 18.81 11.70
N HIS A 245 2.39 17.68 11.03
CA HIS A 245 3.70 17.03 11.00
C HIS A 245 4.58 17.45 9.82
N LYS A 246 4.13 18.43 9.01
CA LYS A 246 4.82 18.90 7.79
C LYS A 246 5.09 17.80 6.77
N VAL A 247 4.24 16.80 6.73
CA VAL A 247 4.28 15.74 5.72
C VAL A 247 3.64 16.25 4.44
N GLN A 248 4.34 16.16 3.33
CA GLN A 248 3.82 16.58 2.03
C GLN A 248 2.81 15.54 1.51
N LEU A 249 1.68 16.02 0.97
CA LEU A 249 0.66 15.19 0.33
C LEU A 249 0.65 15.43 -1.17
N ASP A 250 0.88 14.39 -1.94
CA ASP A 250 0.81 14.39 -3.41
C ASP A 250 -0.42 13.60 -3.85
N LEU A 251 -1.39 14.28 -4.45
CA LEU A 251 -2.59 13.69 -5.05
C LEU A 251 -2.36 13.45 -6.54
N VAL A 252 -2.64 12.24 -7.02
CA VAL A 252 -2.32 11.78 -8.38
C VAL A 252 -3.50 11.12 -9.09
#